data_ab8918c423c884799c5a21479a6f061c
#
_entry.id   ab8918c423c884799c5a21479a6f061c
#
_cell.length_a   1.000
_cell.length_b   1.000
_cell.length_c   1.000
_cell.angle_alpha   90.00
_cell.angle_beta   90.00
_cell.angle_gamma   90.00
#
_symmetry.space_group_name_H-M   'P 1'
#
loop_
_entity.id
_entity.type
_entity.pdbx_description
1 polymer ?
#
loop_
_entity_poly.entity_id
_entity_poly.type
_entity_poly.pdbx_seq_one_letter_code
_entity_poly.pdbx_strand_id
1 'polypeptide(L)'
;MAKNNKQKRIYQGGSKVKTMAGTFQVPDIALKMPEIFLLDLRKFQQAILSAKQIDYASRVQLYDIYESHELDIHLMGTLDKRLRGVTQMPIEFHVNGKADEVITPQIRSPWFKEAMKDIVMSSFWGFSLLQFYLDEEGNIKADSINRKHYDPVNRELKREQNDLSGEPIENFPNMLFVGTERKLGIFLDLMIAVLYKRGNVSDWARFCNVFGIPIRKYTYDAGDDEARLRLIRDAQQQGSSAVYICPKDSDLEFIEPRNAWGTGEIFKQFTEYWDSKISIRILGNTLTTDAKSTGTQALGEVHKEVEDEMNKDDRSLILDVLNYHMKAIFANLGFKTDGGEFVYARKEKTHPTQQVDIVLKLNSIGLPISDDYMYEFSGIPKPDNYNELIAKREQEKQAMRQQLEGSGDVQVEESEQDDEGKKKDDKTKGNNPPKGNTLKNRLRSFFGLAPTSTIVLGADNDF
;
A
#
# COMPACT_ATOMS: atom_id res chain seq x y z
N MET A 1 21.97 -45.13 -5.78
CA MET A 1 22.37 -43.87 -6.46
C MET A 1 21.83 -42.72 -5.65
N ALA A 2 22.65 -42.13 -4.79
CA ALA A 2 22.26 -40.98 -3.98
C ALA A 2 22.31 -39.74 -4.87
N LYS A 3 21.12 -39.11 -5.12
CA LYS A 3 21.04 -37.80 -5.78
C LYS A 3 21.61 -36.76 -4.82
N ASN A 4 22.81 -36.27 -5.12
CA ASN A 4 23.37 -35.07 -4.49
C ASN A 4 22.45 -33.87 -4.74
N ASN A 5 21.62 -33.57 -3.74
CA ASN A 5 20.93 -32.28 -3.69
C ASN A 5 21.99 -31.23 -3.37
N LYS A 6 22.58 -30.63 -4.41
CA LYS A 6 23.36 -29.40 -4.27
C LYS A 6 22.42 -28.31 -3.79
N GLN A 7 22.35 -28.08 -2.48
CA GLN A 7 21.77 -26.87 -1.91
C GLN A 7 22.47 -25.67 -2.58
N LYS A 8 21.72 -24.84 -3.27
CA LYS A 8 22.22 -23.57 -3.80
C LYS A 8 22.68 -22.73 -2.61
N ARG A 9 23.97 -22.62 -2.42
CA ARG A 9 24.55 -21.64 -1.49
C ARG A 9 24.35 -20.27 -2.13
N ILE A 10 23.67 -19.36 -1.44
CA ILE A 10 23.52 -17.99 -1.88
C ILE A 10 24.83 -17.22 -1.63
N TYR A 11 25.58 -17.64 -0.61
CA TYR A 11 26.91 -17.10 -0.31
C TYR A 11 27.94 -18.25 -0.35
N GLN A 12 29.03 -18.03 -1.04
CA GLN A 12 30.16 -18.97 -1.00
C GLN A 12 30.94 -18.71 0.28
N GLY A 13 30.86 -19.62 1.24
CA GLY A 13 31.54 -19.50 2.52
C GLY A 13 33.03 -19.25 2.36
N GLY A 14 33.55 -18.32 3.15
CA GLY A 14 34.96 -17.95 3.17
C GLY A 14 35.47 -17.20 1.94
N SER A 15 34.62 -16.82 1.00
CA SER A 15 35.00 -16.03 -0.16
C SER A 15 35.42 -14.62 0.26
N LYS A 16 36.58 -14.19 -0.21
CA LYS A 16 37.04 -12.82 -0.06
C LYS A 16 36.66 -12.04 -1.30
N VAL A 17 35.86 -11.00 -1.13
CA VAL A 17 35.50 -10.09 -2.21
C VAL A 17 36.44 -8.89 -2.21
N LYS A 18 37.03 -8.58 -3.36
CA LYS A 18 37.89 -7.42 -3.54
C LYS A 18 37.03 -6.21 -3.94
N THR A 19 37.26 -5.09 -3.27
CA THR A 19 36.65 -3.80 -3.62
C THR A 19 37.75 -2.75 -3.77
N MET A 20 37.41 -1.54 -4.23
CA MET A 20 38.33 -0.40 -4.25
C MET A 20 38.86 -0.07 -2.83
N ALA A 21 38.06 -0.33 -1.80
CA ALA A 21 38.43 -0.08 -0.40
C ALA A 21 39.19 -1.25 0.26
N GLY A 22 39.33 -2.40 -0.42
CA GLY A 22 40.05 -3.57 0.12
C GLY A 22 39.34 -4.90 -0.11
N THR A 23 39.79 -5.93 0.61
CA THR A 23 39.20 -7.27 0.57
C THR A 23 38.44 -7.51 1.85
N PHE A 24 37.16 -7.90 1.77
CA PHE A 24 36.34 -8.24 2.94
C PHE A 24 35.75 -9.64 2.85
N GLN A 25 35.34 -10.17 4.01
CA GLN A 25 34.77 -11.47 4.14
C GLN A 25 33.25 -11.45 3.96
N VAL A 26 32.73 -12.38 3.16
CA VAL A 26 31.29 -12.58 2.97
C VAL A 26 30.79 -13.60 4.00
N PRO A 27 29.62 -13.40 4.62
CA PRO A 27 29.04 -14.36 5.55
C PRO A 27 28.83 -15.74 4.94
N ASP A 28 29.17 -16.80 5.68
CA ASP A 28 28.87 -18.17 5.29
C ASP A 28 27.52 -18.60 5.90
N ILE A 29 26.48 -18.62 5.06
CA ILE A 29 25.11 -18.91 5.48
C ILE A 29 24.60 -20.18 4.79
N ALA A 30 24.16 -21.16 5.58
CA ALA A 30 23.53 -22.38 5.10
C ALA A 30 21.99 -22.22 5.14
N LEU A 31 21.37 -21.87 4.00
CA LEU A 31 19.93 -21.71 3.92
C LEU A 31 19.19 -23.03 4.08
N LYS A 32 18.17 -23.03 4.94
CA LYS A 32 17.21 -24.12 5.09
C LYS A 32 15.85 -23.71 4.52
N MET A 33 15.10 -24.69 4.00
CA MET A 33 13.72 -24.45 3.58
C MET A 33 12.88 -24.04 4.79
N PRO A 34 12.01 -23.02 4.64
CA PRO A 34 11.09 -22.63 5.71
C PRO A 34 10.11 -23.77 6.01
N GLU A 35 9.82 -23.99 7.28
CA GLU A 35 8.72 -24.87 7.69
C GLU A 35 7.42 -24.10 7.61
N ILE A 36 6.57 -24.46 6.65
CA ILE A 36 5.22 -23.92 6.54
C ILE A 36 4.34 -24.59 7.60
N PHE A 37 4.09 -23.92 8.70
CA PHE A 37 3.27 -24.45 9.78
C PHE A 37 1.79 -24.45 9.42
N LEU A 38 1.11 -25.58 9.68
CA LEU A 38 -0.30 -25.57 10.00
C LEU A 38 -0.46 -24.76 11.30
N LEU A 39 -1.18 -23.66 11.22
CA LEU A 39 -1.26 -22.63 12.26
C LEU A 39 -1.87 -23.19 13.55
N ASP A 40 -1.02 -23.35 14.55
CA ASP A 40 -1.38 -23.72 15.92
C ASP A 40 -1.09 -22.51 16.84
N LEU A 41 -2.10 -22.04 17.59
CA LEU A 41 -1.96 -20.98 18.58
C LEU A 41 -0.85 -21.25 19.60
N ARG A 42 -0.61 -22.51 19.92
CA ARG A 42 0.47 -22.88 20.84
C ARG A 42 1.84 -22.63 20.25
N LYS A 43 2.03 -22.99 18.98
CA LYS A 43 3.29 -22.70 18.25
C LYS A 43 3.54 -21.21 18.13
N PHE A 44 2.47 -20.43 17.91
CA PHE A 44 2.52 -18.99 17.91
C PHE A 44 3.02 -18.42 19.24
N GLN A 45 2.43 -18.86 20.35
CA GLN A 45 2.86 -18.43 21.69
C GLN A 45 4.29 -18.80 21.98
N GLN A 46 4.71 -20.02 21.62
CA GLN A 46 6.08 -20.50 21.79
C GLN A 46 7.07 -19.67 20.98
N ALA A 47 6.75 -19.35 19.72
CA ALA A 47 7.57 -18.51 18.85
C ALA A 47 7.79 -17.11 19.43
N ILE A 48 6.72 -16.48 19.99
CA ILE A 48 6.86 -15.18 20.66
C ILE A 48 7.71 -15.29 21.92
N LEU A 49 7.48 -16.28 22.75
CA LEU A 49 8.25 -16.48 23.98
C LEU A 49 9.73 -16.71 23.67
N SER A 50 10.03 -17.54 22.68
CA SER A 50 11.40 -17.77 22.20
C SER A 50 12.06 -16.49 21.68
N ALA A 51 11.34 -15.69 20.88
CA ALA A 51 11.84 -14.43 20.32
C ALA A 51 12.05 -13.32 21.37
N LYS A 52 11.36 -13.40 22.52
CA LYS A 52 11.43 -12.43 23.62
C LYS A 52 12.33 -12.84 24.78
N GLN A 53 12.97 -14.02 24.71
CA GLN A 53 13.92 -14.43 25.73
C GLN A 53 15.04 -13.40 25.88
N ILE A 54 15.56 -13.27 27.12
CA ILE A 54 16.55 -12.23 27.43
C ILE A 54 17.95 -12.72 27.03
N ASP A 55 18.27 -13.97 27.40
CA ASP A 55 19.62 -14.51 27.27
C ASP A 55 19.89 -15.21 25.93
N TYR A 56 18.89 -15.93 25.40
CA TYR A 56 19.00 -16.72 24.18
C TYR A 56 17.78 -16.51 23.29
N ALA A 57 17.60 -15.28 22.81
CA ALA A 57 16.50 -14.98 21.91
C ALA A 57 16.65 -15.70 20.57
N SER A 58 15.67 -16.52 20.20
CA SER A 58 15.60 -17.12 18.87
C SER A 58 14.35 -16.66 18.13
N ARG A 59 14.53 -16.06 16.97
CA ARG A 59 13.45 -15.56 16.11
C ARG A 59 13.12 -16.49 14.95
N VAL A 60 13.81 -17.62 14.82
CA VAL A 60 13.66 -18.53 13.67
C VAL A 60 12.21 -18.97 13.49
N GLN A 61 11.58 -19.50 14.55
CA GLN A 61 10.19 -19.94 14.50
C GLN A 61 9.21 -18.78 14.23
N LEU A 62 9.49 -17.60 14.76
CA LEU A 62 8.67 -16.41 14.51
C LEU A 62 8.75 -15.99 13.04
N TYR A 63 9.95 -16.02 12.46
CA TYR A 63 10.15 -15.68 11.06
C TYR A 63 9.61 -16.74 10.10
N ASP A 64 9.59 -18.02 10.46
CA ASP A 64 8.86 -19.03 9.70
C ASP A 64 7.36 -18.69 9.60
N ILE A 65 6.78 -18.21 10.70
CA ILE A 65 5.38 -17.76 10.70
C ILE A 65 5.22 -16.51 9.85
N TYR A 66 6.13 -15.51 9.90
CA TYR A 66 6.07 -14.33 9.07
C TYR A 66 6.19 -14.65 7.58
N GLU A 67 7.06 -15.56 7.18
CA GLU A 67 7.13 -16.06 5.80
C GLU A 67 5.80 -16.65 5.34
N SER A 68 5.06 -17.27 6.26
CA SER A 68 3.72 -17.77 5.94
C SER A 68 2.71 -16.67 5.62
N HIS A 69 2.93 -15.41 6.03
CA HIS A 69 2.08 -14.26 5.67
C HIS A 69 2.10 -13.98 4.17
N GLU A 70 3.20 -14.28 3.49
CA GLU A 70 3.33 -14.11 2.04
C GLU A 70 2.30 -14.93 1.24
N LEU A 71 1.67 -15.92 1.87
CA LEU A 71 0.58 -16.69 1.29
C LEU A 71 -0.79 -15.99 1.39
N ASP A 72 -0.90 -14.89 2.13
CA ASP A 72 -2.15 -14.13 2.22
C ASP A 72 -2.19 -13.05 1.14
N ILE A 73 -3.06 -13.24 0.16
CA ILE A 73 -3.17 -12.40 -1.04
C ILE A 73 -3.50 -10.94 -0.68
N HIS A 74 -4.42 -10.73 0.29
CA HIS A 74 -4.84 -9.38 0.68
C HIS A 74 -3.73 -8.64 1.40
N LEU A 75 -3.05 -9.32 2.33
CA LEU A 75 -1.90 -8.77 3.06
C LEU A 75 -0.80 -8.36 2.07
N MET A 76 -0.42 -9.28 1.18
CA MET A 76 0.64 -8.99 0.20
C MET A 76 0.24 -7.88 -0.77
N GLY A 77 -1.02 -7.83 -1.21
CA GLY A 77 -1.52 -6.75 -2.05
C GLY A 77 -1.45 -5.38 -1.39
N THR A 78 -1.81 -5.29 -0.11
CA THR A 78 -1.72 -4.05 0.68
C THR A 78 -0.27 -3.64 0.97
N LEU A 79 0.58 -4.60 1.27
CA LEU A 79 2.01 -4.39 1.49
C LEU A 79 2.70 -3.88 0.22
N ASP A 80 2.47 -4.55 -0.92
CA ASP A 80 2.99 -4.13 -2.22
C ASP A 80 2.57 -2.71 -2.58
N LYS A 81 1.33 -2.34 -2.28
CA LYS A 81 0.82 -0.98 -2.50
C LYS A 81 1.64 0.04 -1.70
N ARG A 82 1.88 -0.21 -0.41
CA ARG A 82 2.70 0.65 0.45
C ARG A 82 4.14 0.75 -0.05
N LEU A 83 4.76 -0.37 -0.39
CA LEU A 83 6.13 -0.39 -0.93
C LEU A 83 6.26 0.39 -2.24
N ARG A 84 5.28 0.29 -3.14
CA ARG A 84 5.24 1.08 -4.38
C ARG A 84 5.13 2.58 -4.12
N GLY A 85 4.31 2.99 -3.14
CA GLY A 85 4.16 4.41 -2.76
C GLY A 85 5.47 5.07 -2.36
N VAL A 86 6.42 4.28 -1.88
CA VAL A 86 7.74 4.75 -1.44
C VAL A 86 8.79 4.64 -2.55
N THR A 87 8.82 3.51 -3.29
CA THR A 87 9.88 3.22 -4.27
C THR A 87 9.69 3.88 -5.63
N GLN A 88 8.52 4.49 -5.90
CA GLN A 88 8.25 5.16 -7.16
C GLN A 88 8.93 6.54 -7.30
N MET A 89 9.27 7.17 -6.18
CA MET A 89 9.94 8.47 -6.22
C MET A 89 11.45 8.27 -6.38
N PRO A 90 12.06 8.80 -7.45
CA PRO A 90 13.49 8.68 -7.64
C PRO A 90 14.25 9.46 -6.58
N ILE A 91 15.35 8.86 -6.09
CA ILE A 91 16.30 9.49 -5.17
C ILE A 91 17.54 9.86 -5.96
N GLU A 92 18.14 10.97 -5.61
CA GLU A 92 19.40 11.47 -6.16
C GLU A 92 20.34 11.81 -5.01
N PHE A 93 21.63 11.72 -5.26
CA PHE A 93 22.66 12.20 -4.33
C PHE A 93 23.11 13.58 -4.78
N HIS A 94 22.92 14.59 -3.96
CA HIS A 94 23.25 15.97 -4.26
C HIS A 94 24.48 16.43 -3.50
N VAL A 95 25.39 17.10 -4.20
CA VAL A 95 26.54 17.83 -3.63
C VAL A 95 26.37 19.29 -4.01
N ASN A 96 26.36 20.19 -3.02
CA ASN A 96 26.13 21.63 -3.21
C ASN A 96 24.83 21.93 -4.03
N GLY A 97 23.77 21.14 -3.79
CA GLY A 97 22.47 21.33 -4.43
C GLY A 97 22.36 20.84 -5.89
N LYS A 98 23.39 20.16 -6.40
CA LYS A 98 23.39 19.54 -7.74
C LYS A 98 23.54 18.05 -7.63
N ALA A 99 22.85 17.30 -8.52
CA ALA A 99 22.98 15.85 -8.59
C ALA A 99 24.42 15.45 -8.93
N ASP A 100 24.99 14.56 -8.12
CA ASP A 100 26.32 14.00 -8.35
C ASP A 100 26.30 13.04 -9.54
N GLU A 101 27.29 13.18 -10.44
CA GLU A 101 27.36 12.40 -11.70
C GLU A 101 27.86 10.98 -11.49
N VAL A 102 28.46 10.65 -10.35
CA VAL A 102 29.03 9.33 -10.04
C VAL A 102 28.06 8.49 -9.21
N ILE A 103 27.58 9.02 -8.09
CA ILE A 103 26.73 8.29 -7.15
C ILE A 103 25.28 8.17 -7.68
N THR A 104 24.73 9.23 -8.27
CA THR A 104 23.35 9.22 -8.77
C THR A 104 23.07 8.11 -9.79
N PRO A 105 23.94 7.82 -10.78
CA PRO A 105 23.76 6.66 -11.65
C PRO A 105 23.79 5.31 -10.92
N GLN A 106 24.64 5.14 -9.92
CA GLN A 106 24.72 3.92 -9.11
C GLN A 106 23.40 3.59 -8.41
N ILE A 107 22.74 4.61 -7.81
CA ILE A 107 21.47 4.43 -7.12
C ILE A 107 20.25 4.34 -8.04
N ARG A 108 20.39 4.62 -9.33
CA ARG A 108 19.33 4.36 -10.34
C ARG A 108 19.22 2.89 -10.74
N SER A 109 20.10 2.04 -10.23
CA SER A 109 20.16 0.61 -10.53
C SER A 109 19.05 -0.19 -9.80
N PRO A 110 18.67 -1.39 -10.30
CA PRO A 110 17.63 -2.23 -9.68
C PRO A 110 17.90 -2.60 -8.22
N TRP A 111 19.18 -2.88 -7.87
CA TRP A 111 19.55 -3.22 -6.48
C TRP A 111 19.10 -2.16 -5.46
N PHE A 112 19.15 -0.88 -5.85
CA PHE A 112 18.78 0.20 -4.94
C PHE A 112 17.29 0.20 -4.59
N LYS A 113 16.42 -0.14 -5.57
CA LYS A 113 14.98 -0.28 -5.32
C LYS A 113 14.68 -1.43 -4.36
N GLU A 114 15.39 -2.54 -4.48
CA GLU A 114 15.26 -3.66 -3.56
C GLU A 114 15.79 -3.29 -2.16
N ALA A 115 16.93 -2.59 -2.08
CA ALA A 115 17.43 -2.08 -0.81
C ALA A 115 16.43 -1.10 -0.13
N MET A 116 15.78 -0.20 -0.87
CA MET A 116 14.72 0.65 -0.33
C MET A 116 13.53 -0.15 0.22
N LYS A 117 13.12 -1.20 -0.49
CA LYS A 117 12.07 -2.10 0.02
C LYS A 117 12.51 -2.77 1.32
N ASP A 118 13.74 -3.28 1.38
CA ASP A 118 14.28 -3.91 2.59
C ASP A 118 14.38 -2.95 3.77
N ILE A 119 14.68 -1.67 3.52
CA ILE A 119 14.65 -0.63 4.55
C ILE A 119 13.24 -0.49 5.13
N VAL A 120 12.21 -0.37 4.29
CA VAL A 120 10.81 -0.29 4.76
C VAL A 120 10.39 -1.59 5.43
N MET A 121 10.77 -2.74 4.87
CA MET A 121 10.47 -4.05 5.43
C MET A 121 11.08 -4.28 6.82
N SER A 122 12.08 -3.49 7.21
CA SER A 122 12.60 -3.51 8.59
C SER A 122 11.52 -3.18 9.63
N SER A 123 10.57 -2.30 9.29
CA SER A 123 9.42 -1.97 10.15
C SER A 123 8.46 -3.15 10.30
N PHE A 124 8.33 -4.00 9.27
CA PHE A 124 7.43 -5.16 9.28
C PHE A 124 8.05 -6.38 9.97
N TRP A 125 9.34 -6.62 9.77
CA TRP A 125 10.06 -7.75 10.36
C TRP A 125 10.74 -7.44 11.70
N GLY A 126 10.88 -6.16 12.04
CA GLY A 126 11.64 -5.68 13.20
C GLY A 126 13.05 -5.22 12.85
N PHE A 127 13.67 -5.79 11.84
CA PHE A 127 14.93 -5.33 11.25
C PHE A 127 15.13 -5.85 9.81
N SER A 128 16.07 -5.22 9.12
CA SER A 128 16.67 -5.70 7.86
C SER A 128 18.19 -5.57 7.96
N LEU A 129 18.89 -6.49 7.32
CA LEU A 129 20.34 -6.49 7.25
C LEU A 129 20.78 -6.67 5.80
N LEU A 130 21.55 -5.70 5.29
CA LEU A 130 22.06 -5.71 3.92
C LEU A 130 23.59 -5.66 3.93
N GLN A 131 24.22 -6.32 2.97
CA GLN A 131 25.64 -6.23 2.71
C GLN A 131 25.89 -5.58 1.35
N PHE A 132 26.82 -4.63 1.30
CA PHE A 132 27.17 -3.90 0.09
C PHE A 132 28.58 -4.27 -0.38
N TYR A 133 28.73 -4.40 -1.69
CA TYR A 133 30.00 -4.69 -2.34
C TYR A 133 30.03 -4.10 -3.75
N LEU A 134 31.22 -4.10 -4.35
CA LEU A 134 31.38 -3.72 -5.76
C LEU A 134 31.50 -4.98 -6.60
N ASP A 135 30.84 -5.00 -7.76
CA ASP A 135 31.07 -6.02 -8.77
C ASP A 135 32.42 -5.80 -9.51
N GLU A 136 32.73 -6.68 -10.46
CA GLU A 136 33.98 -6.60 -11.24
C GLU A 136 34.07 -5.31 -12.09
N GLU A 137 32.93 -4.70 -12.40
CA GLU A 137 32.82 -3.47 -13.18
C GLU A 137 32.87 -2.22 -12.32
N GLY A 138 32.92 -2.36 -11.00
CA GLY A 138 32.93 -1.23 -10.04
C GLY A 138 31.53 -0.68 -9.73
N ASN A 139 30.46 -1.42 -10.07
CA ASN A 139 29.10 -1.05 -9.70
C ASN A 139 28.74 -1.57 -8.33
N ILE A 140 27.97 -0.80 -7.58
CA ILE A 140 27.45 -1.20 -6.28
C ILE A 140 26.41 -2.29 -6.44
N LYS A 141 26.51 -3.30 -5.58
CA LYS A 141 25.49 -4.36 -5.37
C LYS A 141 25.14 -4.42 -3.90
N ALA A 142 23.92 -4.85 -3.62
CA ALA A 142 23.44 -5.08 -2.28
C ALA A 142 22.74 -6.44 -2.21
N ASP A 143 23.09 -7.22 -1.21
CA ASP A 143 22.44 -8.48 -0.91
C ASP A 143 21.77 -8.40 0.47
N SER A 144 20.52 -8.86 0.54
CA SER A 144 19.81 -8.98 1.80
C SER A 144 20.23 -10.25 2.52
N ILE A 145 20.63 -10.11 3.77
CA ILE A 145 20.97 -11.24 4.63
C ILE A 145 19.70 -11.84 5.20
N ASN A 146 19.54 -13.15 5.11
CA ASN A 146 18.37 -13.82 5.65
C ASN A 146 18.27 -13.57 7.17
N ARG A 147 17.15 -13.01 7.60
CA ARG A 147 16.89 -12.56 8.97
C ARG A 147 17.01 -13.68 10.03
N LYS A 148 16.81 -14.96 9.63
CA LYS A 148 16.94 -16.11 10.52
C LYS A 148 18.40 -16.43 10.92
N HIS A 149 19.35 -15.85 10.19
CA HIS A 149 20.78 -16.04 10.43
C HIS A 149 21.43 -14.89 11.20
N TYR A 150 20.64 -13.90 11.62
CA TYR A 150 21.15 -12.78 12.40
C TYR A 150 20.45 -12.68 13.75
N ASP A 151 21.26 -12.60 14.80
CA ASP A 151 20.81 -12.29 16.15
C ASP A 151 20.98 -10.81 16.42
N PRO A 152 19.90 -10.02 16.40
CA PRO A 152 20.01 -8.56 16.57
C PRO A 152 20.33 -8.16 18.01
N VAL A 153 20.11 -9.02 19.01
CA VAL A 153 20.41 -8.73 20.41
C VAL A 153 21.90 -8.84 20.69
N ASN A 154 22.53 -9.92 20.23
CA ASN A 154 23.96 -10.15 20.39
C ASN A 154 24.79 -9.59 19.23
N ARG A 155 24.12 -9.11 18.15
CA ARG A 155 24.75 -8.55 16.94
C ARG A 155 25.66 -9.56 16.22
N GLU A 156 25.22 -10.82 16.15
CA GLU A 156 25.97 -11.93 15.60
C GLU A 156 25.32 -12.51 14.37
N LEU A 157 26.13 -12.85 13.37
CA LEU A 157 25.75 -13.63 12.19
C LEU A 157 26.01 -15.11 12.44
N LYS A 158 24.96 -15.92 12.34
CA LYS A 158 24.98 -17.35 12.56
C LYS A 158 25.07 -18.09 11.24
N ARG A 159 25.93 -19.09 11.16
CA ARG A 159 26.05 -19.92 9.97
C ARG A 159 24.82 -20.80 9.79
N GLU A 160 24.37 -21.44 10.87
CA GLU A 160 23.12 -22.18 10.92
C GLU A 160 22.09 -21.42 11.76
N GLN A 161 20.82 -21.59 11.42
CA GLN A 161 19.71 -20.87 12.07
C GLN A 161 19.61 -21.13 13.59
N ASN A 162 20.05 -22.32 14.03
CA ASN A 162 19.94 -22.76 15.42
C ASN A 162 21.28 -22.70 16.18
N ASP A 163 22.31 -22.10 15.61
CA ASP A 163 23.58 -21.93 16.32
C ASP A 163 23.38 -21.03 17.54
N LEU A 164 24.02 -21.40 18.66
CA LEU A 164 23.94 -20.63 19.91
C LEU A 164 24.72 -19.32 19.85
N SER A 165 25.84 -19.33 19.11
CA SER A 165 26.70 -18.16 18.88
C SER A 165 27.00 -17.99 17.41
N GLY A 166 27.38 -16.80 17.01
CA GLY A 166 27.74 -16.46 15.65
C GLY A 166 29.03 -15.65 15.59
N GLU A 167 29.30 -15.09 14.43
CA GLU A 167 30.40 -14.17 14.23
C GLU A 167 29.87 -12.73 14.38
N PRO A 168 30.55 -11.86 15.17
CA PRO A 168 30.14 -10.47 15.35
C PRO A 168 30.00 -9.72 14.02
N ILE A 169 28.94 -8.93 13.87
CA ILE A 169 28.67 -8.19 12.63
C ILE A 169 29.78 -7.23 12.25
N GLU A 170 30.52 -6.75 13.24
CA GLU A 170 31.64 -5.83 13.07
C GLU A 170 32.80 -6.40 12.25
N ASN A 171 32.89 -7.74 12.16
CA ASN A 171 33.86 -8.43 11.32
C ASN A 171 33.53 -8.35 9.82
N PHE A 172 32.29 -7.95 9.48
CA PHE A 172 31.81 -7.83 8.11
C PHE A 172 31.62 -6.37 7.74
N PRO A 173 32.57 -5.76 7.00
CA PRO A 173 32.45 -4.38 6.58
C PRO A 173 31.30 -4.19 5.60
N ASN A 174 30.84 -2.95 5.51
CA ASN A 174 29.76 -2.54 4.61
C ASN A 174 28.40 -3.22 4.87
N MET A 175 28.14 -3.59 6.11
CA MET A 175 26.85 -4.05 6.57
C MET A 175 25.97 -2.90 6.99
N LEU A 176 24.73 -2.89 6.53
CA LEU A 176 23.69 -1.95 6.93
C LEU A 176 22.64 -2.68 7.75
N PHE A 177 22.60 -2.40 9.04
CA PHE A 177 21.51 -2.81 9.92
C PHE A 177 20.47 -1.69 10.01
N VAL A 178 19.21 -2.02 9.71
CA VAL A 178 18.07 -1.10 9.81
C VAL A 178 17.02 -1.73 10.71
N GLY A 179 16.57 -1.01 11.70
CA GLY A 179 15.55 -1.47 12.64
C GLY A 179 15.96 -1.34 14.09
N THR A 180 15.35 -2.14 14.96
CA THR A 180 15.58 -2.11 16.40
C THR A 180 15.82 -3.53 16.92
N GLU A 181 16.82 -3.69 17.76
CA GLU A 181 17.27 -4.98 18.28
C GLU A 181 16.17 -5.80 18.95
N ARG A 182 15.23 -5.16 19.65
CA ARG A 182 14.19 -5.84 20.42
C ARG A 182 12.79 -5.79 19.81
N LYS A 183 12.55 -4.99 18.78
CA LYS A 183 11.24 -4.94 18.10
C LYS A 183 11.05 -6.16 17.22
N LEU A 184 9.85 -6.69 17.21
CA LEU A 184 9.48 -7.86 16.42
C LEU A 184 8.70 -7.49 15.14
N GLY A 185 8.47 -6.18 14.91
CA GLY A 185 7.86 -5.67 13.69
C GLY A 185 6.33 -5.77 13.65
N ILE A 186 5.78 -5.19 12.59
CA ILE A 186 4.31 -5.10 12.37
C ILE A 186 3.70 -6.48 12.09
N PHE A 187 4.45 -7.41 11.50
CA PHE A 187 3.95 -8.75 11.22
C PHE A 187 3.51 -9.50 12.47
N LEU A 188 4.06 -9.14 13.64
CA LEU A 188 3.57 -9.69 14.91
C LEU A 188 2.09 -9.38 15.15
N ASP A 189 1.67 -8.16 14.86
CA ASP A 189 0.29 -7.73 15.05
C ASP A 189 -0.65 -8.39 14.04
N LEU A 190 -0.15 -8.64 12.83
CA LEU A 190 -0.92 -9.24 11.74
C LEU A 190 -1.08 -10.76 11.84
N MET A 191 -0.22 -11.42 12.62
CA MET A 191 -0.24 -12.89 12.76
C MET A 191 -1.60 -13.43 13.16
N ILE A 192 -2.27 -12.81 14.10
CA ILE A 192 -3.59 -13.24 14.59
C ILE A 192 -4.63 -13.11 13.48
N ALA A 193 -4.61 -12.00 12.73
CA ALA A 193 -5.52 -11.77 11.63
C ALA A 193 -5.39 -12.84 10.53
N VAL A 194 -4.16 -13.13 10.11
CA VAL A 194 -3.87 -14.15 9.08
C VAL A 194 -4.23 -15.54 9.57
N LEU A 195 -3.97 -15.85 10.85
CA LEU A 195 -4.31 -17.12 11.47
C LEU A 195 -5.81 -17.39 11.41
N TYR A 196 -6.63 -16.48 11.94
CA TYR A 196 -8.08 -16.64 11.96
C TYR A 196 -8.68 -16.64 10.56
N LYS A 197 -8.19 -15.80 9.67
CA LYS A 197 -8.62 -15.77 8.27
C LYS A 197 -8.39 -17.11 7.57
N ARG A 198 -7.22 -17.72 7.71
CA ARG A 198 -6.92 -19.04 7.13
C ARG A 198 -7.78 -20.15 7.71
N GLY A 199 -7.98 -20.15 9.02
CA GLY A 199 -8.89 -21.09 9.67
C GLY A 199 -10.30 -20.97 9.09
N ASN A 200 -10.81 -19.76 9.02
CA ASN A 200 -12.14 -19.47 8.47
C ASN A 200 -12.29 -19.90 7.00
N VAL A 201 -11.31 -19.61 6.15
CA VAL A 201 -11.32 -20.00 4.73
C VAL A 201 -11.29 -21.52 4.60
N SER A 202 -10.52 -22.23 5.44
CA SER A 202 -10.50 -23.70 5.48
C SER A 202 -11.85 -24.28 5.87
N ASP A 203 -12.49 -23.71 6.90
CA ASP A 203 -13.81 -24.15 7.36
C ASP A 203 -14.90 -23.83 6.32
N TRP A 204 -14.80 -22.68 5.65
CA TRP A 204 -15.67 -22.33 4.53
C TRP A 204 -15.54 -23.32 3.37
N ALA A 205 -14.32 -23.69 3.01
CA ALA A 205 -14.09 -24.69 1.97
C ALA A 205 -14.70 -26.06 2.35
N ARG A 206 -14.56 -26.49 3.63
CA ARG A 206 -15.22 -27.71 4.14
C ARG A 206 -16.74 -27.58 4.10
N PHE A 207 -17.29 -26.45 4.52
CA PHE A 207 -18.71 -26.16 4.45
C PHE A 207 -19.23 -26.27 3.01
N CYS A 208 -18.55 -25.66 2.05
CA CYS A 208 -18.90 -25.74 0.63
C CYS A 208 -18.86 -27.19 0.10
N ASN A 209 -17.89 -27.98 0.53
CA ASN A 209 -17.77 -29.37 0.13
C ASN A 209 -18.91 -30.25 0.70
N VAL A 210 -19.35 -29.94 1.93
CA VAL A 210 -20.42 -30.72 2.58
C VAL A 210 -21.80 -30.27 2.11
N PHE A 211 -22.05 -28.98 2.05
CA PHE A 211 -23.39 -28.43 1.78
C PHE A 211 -23.58 -27.90 0.35
N GLY A 212 -22.49 -27.62 -0.38
CA GLY A 212 -22.53 -27.14 -1.77
C GLY A 212 -22.74 -28.25 -2.80
N ILE A 213 -22.53 -29.50 -2.43
CA ILE A 213 -22.72 -30.65 -3.32
C ILE A 213 -23.98 -31.38 -2.87
N PRO A 214 -25.00 -31.54 -3.76
CA PRO A 214 -26.21 -32.25 -3.39
C PRO A 214 -25.92 -33.70 -3.03
N ILE A 215 -26.36 -34.09 -1.84
CA ILE A 215 -26.25 -35.48 -1.38
C ILE A 215 -27.31 -36.29 -2.12
N ARG A 216 -26.87 -37.38 -2.75
CA ARG A 216 -27.79 -38.30 -3.44
C ARG A 216 -28.23 -39.41 -2.48
N LYS A 217 -29.53 -39.54 -2.23
CA LYS A 217 -30.08 -40.60 -1.41
C LYS A 217 -30.64 -41.68 -2.35
N TYR A 218 -30.10 -42.88 -2.26
CA TYR A 218 -30.65 -44.06 -2.92
C TYR A 218 -31.26 -44.97 -1.87
N THR A 219 -32.49 -45.45 -2.13
CA THR A 219 -33.18 -46.35 -1.25
C THR A 219 -33.38 -47.71 -1.94
N TYR A 220 -33.26 -48.79 -1.19
CA TYR A 220 -33.52 -50.16 -1.65
C TYR A 220 -34.42 -50.90 -0.68
N ASP A 221 -35.09 -51.99 -1.14
CA ASP A 221 -35.96 -52.77 -0.27
C ASP A 221 -35.13 -53.61 0.71
N ALA A 222 -35.52 -53.61 1.99
CA ALA A 222 -34.81 -54.37 3.02
C ALA A 222 -34.74 -55.85 2.66
N GLY A 223 -33.54 -56.41 2.51
CA GLY A 223 -33.31 -57.81 2.11
C GLY A 223 -32.92 -58.00 0.63
N ASP A 224 -32.94 -56.94 -0.23
CA ASP A 224 -32.45 -57.01 -1.61
C ASP A 224 -30.97 -56.61 -1.69
N ASP A 225 -30.09 -57.56 -1.39
CA ASP A 225 -28.64 -57.35 -1.44
C ASP A 225 -28.12 -57.11 -2.87
N GLU A 226 -28.81 -57.64 -3.89
CA GLU A 226 -28.44 -57.38 -5.29
C GLU A 226 -28.69 -55.94 -5.70
N ALA A 227 -29.83 -55.38 -5.32
CA ALA A 227 -30.16 -53.97 -5.57
C ALA A 227 -29.15 -53.04 -4.84
N ARG A 228 -28.82 -53.38 -3.59
CA ARG A 228 -27.78 -52.66 -2.83
C ARG A 228 -26.44 -52.66 -3.54
N LEU A 229 -25.99 -53.79 -4.03
CA LEU A 229 -24.68 -53.90 -4.72
C LEU A 229 -24.70 -53.19 -6.09
N ARG A 230 -25.84 -53.16 -6.77
CA ARG A 230 -26.03 -52.38 -8.01
C ARG A 230 -25.94 -50.89 -7.73
N LEU A 231 -26.64 -50.38 -6.72
CA LEU A 231 -26.60 -48.96 -6.33
C LEU A 231 -25.20 -48.51 -5.88
N ILE A 232 -24.44 -49.36 -5.17
CA ILE A 232 -23.05 -49.06 -4.79
C ILE A 232 -22.17 -48.90 -6.05
N ARG A 233 -22.30 -49.79 -7.03
CA ARG A 233 -21.57 -49.71 -8.30
C ARG A 233 -21.91 -48.46 -9.10
N ASP A 234 -23.19 -48.14 -9.19
CA ASP A 234 -23.69 -46.98 -9.90
C ASP A 234 -23.22 -45.69 -9.23
N ALA A 235 -23.22 -45.64 -7.89
CA ALA A 235 -22.69 -44.54 -7.11
C ALA A 235 -21.18 -44.31 -7.34
N GLN A 236 -20.39 -45.38 -7.39
CA GLN A 236 -18.95 -45.31 -7.68
C GLN A 236 -18.65 -44.83 -9.10
N GLN A 237 -19.50 -45.16 -10.08
CA GLN A 237 -19.34 -44.73 -11.48
C GLN A 237 -19.75 -43.25 -11.70
N GLN A 238 -20.61 -42.70 -10.87
CA GLN A 238 -21.14 -41.32 -11.02
C GLN A 238 -20.24 -40.23 -10.41
N GLY A 239 -19.10 -40.61 -9.88
CA GLY A 239 -18.10 -39.65 -9.39
C GLY A 239 -18.20 -39.32 -7.89
N SER A 240 -17.45 -38.33 -7.43
CA SER A 240 -17.15 -38.02 -6.02
C SER A 240 -18.25 -37.36 -5.21
N SER A 241 -19.50 -37.35 -5.69
CA SER A 241 -20.60 -36.80 -4.90
C SER A 241 -20.92 -37.71 -3.71
N ALA A 242 -21.19 -37.15 -2.55
CA ALA A 242 -21.60 -37.90 -1.38
C ALA A 242 -22.90 -38.68 -1.70
N VAL A 243 -22.83 -39.98 -1.56
CA VAL A 243 -23.99 -40.89 -1.82
C VAL A 243 -24.36 -41.57 -0.54
N TYR A 244 -25.62 -41.52 -0.20
CA TYR A 244 -26.20 -42.23 0.92
C TYR A 244 -27.12 -43.35 0.41
N ILE A 245 -26.82 -44.60 0.76
CA ILE A 245 -27.55 -45.77 0.37
C ILE A 245 -28.16 -46.40 1.62
N CYS A 246 -29.49 -46.41 1.73
CA CYS A 246 -30.20 -46.97 2.89
C CYS A 246 -31.40 -47.84 2.48
N PRO A 247 -31.82 -48.81 3.33
CA PRO A 247 -33.11 -49.49 3.18
C PRO A 247 -34.25 -48.47 3.24
N LYS A 248 -35.38 -48.78 2.57
CA LYS A 248 -36.57 -47.90 2.56
C LYS A 248 -37.12 -47.61 3.96
N ASP A 249 -36.93 -48.56 4.89
CA ASP A 249 -37.38 -48.43 6.28
C ASP A 249 -36.43 -47.70 7.20
N SER A 250 -35.30 -47.24 6.66
CA SER A 250 -34.30 -46.45 7.38
C SER A 250 -34.29 -45.03 6.88
N ASP A 251 -34.38 -44.05 7.78
CA ASP A 251 -34.26 -42.65 7.43
C ASP A 251 -33.01 -42.02 8.05
N LEU A 252 -32.32 -41.23 7.28
CA LEU A 252 -31.25 -40.38 7.73
C LEU A 252 -31.71 -38.93 7.57
N GLU A 253 -31.93 -38.28 8.68
CA GLU A 253 -32.23 -36.85 8.68
C GLU A 253 -30.92 -36.05 8.77
N PHE A 254 -30.65 -35.27 7.74
CA PHE A 254 -29.61 -34.28 7.82
C PHE A 254 -30.18 -33.04 8.51
N ILE A 255 -29.68 -32.74 9.68
CA ILE A 255 -30.01 -31.48 10.33
C ILE A 255 -29.24 -30.36 9.59
N GLU A 256 -29.84 -29.84 8.54
CA GLU A 256 -29.32 -28.67 7.86
C GLU A 256 -29.51 -27.44 8.74
N PRO A 257 -28.52 -26.55 8.82
CA PRO A 257 -28.75 -25.21 9.39
C PRO A 257 -29.94 -24.59 8.67
N ARG A 258 -30.98 -24.18 9.38
CA ARG A 258 -32.23 -23.63 8.81
C ARG A 258 -32.02 -22.50 7.78
N ASN A 259 -30.80 -22.00 7.65
CA ASN A 259 -30.41 -20.95 6.72
C ASN A 259 -28.99 -21.19 6.19
N ALA A 260 -28.80 -22.23 5.36
CA ALA A 260 -27.49 -22.57 4.78
C ALA A 260 -26.83 -21.41 4.00
N TRP A 261 -27.63 -20.57 3.34
CA TRP A 261 -27.19 -19.37 2.63
C TRP A 261 -26.66 -18.31 3.59
N GLY A 262 -27.30 -18.11 4.76
CA GLY A 262 -26.84 -17.19 5.80
C GLY A 262 -25.51 -17.62 6.44
N THR A 263 -25.24 -18.93 6.49
CA THR A 263 -23.99 -19.47 7.06
C THR A 263 -22.79 -19.15 6.16
N GLY A 264 -22.95 -19.23 4.83
CA GLY A 264 -21.91 -18.83 3.88
C GLY A 264 -21.51 -17.35 4.00
N GLU A 265 -22.49 -16.47 4.23
CA GLU A 265 -22.27 -15.04 4.43
C GLU A 265 -21.47 -14.72 5.71
N ILE A 266 -21.65 -15.51 6.77
CA ILE A 266 -20.87 -15.35 8.02
C ILE A 266 -19.37 -15.57 7.75
N PHE A 267 -19.01 -16.62 7.02
CA PHE A 267 -17.60 -16.87 6.65
C PHE A 267 -17.00 -15.72 5.84
N LYS A 268 -17.76 -15.20 4.88
CA LYS A 268 -17.35 -14.05 4.06
C LYS A 268 -17.16 -12.79 4.90
N GLN A 269 -18.14 -12.43 5.73
CA GLN A 269 -18.07 -11.26 6.61
C GLN A 269 -16.89 -11.34 7.59
N PHE A 270 -16.61 -12.53 8.11
CA PHE A 270 -15.46 -12.75 8.99
C PHE A 270 -14.13 -12.53 8.24
N THR A 271 -14.01 -13.01 7.00
CA THR A 271 -12.84 -12.78 6.16
C THR A 271 -12.67 -11.28 5.85
N GLU A 272 -13.75 -10.60 5.40
CA GLU A 272 -13.75 -9.16 5.13
C GLU A 272 -13.40 -8.31 6.36
N TYR A 273 -13.85 -8.74 7.54
CA TYR A 273 -13.48 -8.07 8.80
C TYR A 273 -11.96 -8.08 9.02
N TRP A 274 -11.31 -9.25 8.83
CA TRP A 274 -9.87 -9.34 9.00
C TRP A 274 -9.10 -8.64 7.88
N ASP A 275 -9.59 -8.68 6.65
CA ASP A 275 -9.01 -7.92 5.53
C ASP A 275 -9.03 -6.41 5.81
N SER A 276 -10.13 -5.90 6.35
CA SER A 276 -10.22 -4.51 6.81
C SER A 276 -9.19 -4.17 7.89
N LYS A 277 -8.99 -5.06 8.89
CA LYS A 277 -8.00 -4.85 9.95
C LYS A 277 -6.56 -4.88 9.43
N ILE A 278 -6.27 -5.77 8.47
CA ILE A 278 -4.99 -5.83 7.78
C ILE A 278 -4.74 -4.52 7.02
N SER A 279 -5.73 -4.04 6.25
CA SER A 279 -5.63 -2.78 5.49
C SER A 279 -5.38 -1.58 6.41
N ILE A 280 -6.14 -1.47 7.52
CA ILE A 280 -5.95 -0.39 8.50
C ILE A 280 -4.53 -0.43 9.09
N ARG A 281 -4.01 -1.62 9.40
CA ARG A 281 -2.68 -1.74 10.01
C ARG A 281 -1.55 -1.42 9.04
N ILE A 282 -1.71 -1.73 7.76
CA ILE A 282 -0.66 -1.54 6.73
C ILE A 282 -0.77 -0.18 6.07
N LEU A 283 -1.99 0.27 5.71
CA LEU A 283 -2.24 1.49 4.92
C LEU A 283 -2.88 2.63 5.71
N GLY A 284 -3.28 2.39 6.95
CA GLY A 284 -4.02 3.37 7.76
C GLY A 284 -5.50 3.52 7.38
N ASN A 285 -5.95 2.88 6.31
CA ASN A 285 -7.31 3.01 5.79
C ASN A 285 -7.82 1.71 5.15
N THR A 286 -9.12 1.66 4.80
CA THR A 286 -9.76 0.50 4.12
C THR A 286 -10.27 0.81 2.73
N LEU A 287 -10.65 2.05 2.44
CA LEU A 287 -11.38 2.43 1.23
C LEU A 287 -10.53 2.42 -0.05
N THR A 288 -9.22 2.50 0.08
CA THR A 288 -8.32 2.43 -1.09
C THR A 288 -8.10 1.01 -1.59
N THR A 289 -8.57 0.01 -0.83
CA THR A 289 -8.52 -1.42 -1.19
C THR A 289 -9.89 -2.00 -1.51
N ASP A 290 -10.96 -1.52 -0.84
CA ASP A 290 -12.32 -2.00 -1.02
C ASP A 290 -13.25 -0.84 -1.39
N ALA A 291 -13.56 -0.68 -2.67
CA ALA A 291 -14.57 0.26 -3.14
C ALA A 291 -15.98 -0.25 -2.76
N LYS A 292 -16.40 -0.07 -1.52
CA LYS A 292 -17.83 -0.22 -1.16
C LYS A 292 -18.59 0.97 -1.74
N SER A 293 -19.74 0.68 -2.36
CA SER A 293 -20.59 1.60 -3.14
C SER A 293 -21.10 2.87 -2.42
N THR A 294 -20.72 3.09 -1.18
CA THR A 294 -21.16 4.20 -0.30
C THR A 294 -20.07 5.25 0.00
N GLY A 295 -18.88 5.16 -0.62
CA GLY A 295 -17.83 6.16 -0.40
C GLY A 295 -18.12 7.44 -1.20
N THR A 296 -18.31 8.59 -0.52
CA THR A 296 -18.30 9.88 -1.18
C THR A 296 -16.87 10.23 -1.63
N GLN A 297 -16.72 11.02 -2.70
CA GLN A 297 -15.41 11.48 -3.17
C GLN A 297 -14.58 12.11 -2.03
N ALA A 298 -15.21 12.91 -1.17
CA ALA A 298 -14.59 13.54 -0.01
C ALA A 298 -13.99 12.51 0.98
N LEU A 299 -14.67 11.38 1.21
CA LEU A 299 -14.16 10.32 2.07
C LEU A 299 -12.95 9.61 1.43
N GLY A 300 -12.98 9.41 0.11
CA GLY A 300 -11.84 8.87 -0.65
C GLY A 300 -10.62 9.77 -0.59
N GLU A 301 -10.80 11.09 -0.61
CA GLU A 301 -9.71 12.07 -0.48
C GLU A 301 -9.07 12.02 0.91
N VAL A 302 -9.86 11.95 1.99
CA VAL A 302 -9.34 11.81 3.37
C VAL A 302 -8.55 10.50 3.55
N HIS A 303 -9.05 9.38 3.01
CA HIS A 303 -8.32 8.11 3.10
C HIS A 303 -6.99 8.12 2.32
N LYS A 304 -6.97 8.80 1.18
CA LYS A 304 -5.73 9.00 0.42
C LYS A 304 -4.73 9.87 1.18
N GLU A 305 -5.19 10.89 1.88
CA GLU A 305 -4.35 11.76 2.70
C GLU A 305 -3.63 10.97 3.81
N VAL A 306 -4.36 10.09 4.52
CA VAL A 306 -3.77 9.20 5.54
C VAL A 306 -2.72 8.26 4.93
N GLU A 307 -2.98 7.70 3.75
CA GLU A 307 -2.02 6.84 3.04
C GLU A 307 -0.76 7.63 2.63
N ASP A 308 -0.95 8.86 2.16
CA ASP A 308 0.15 9.75 1.78
C ASP A 308 1.01 10.14 3.00
N GLU A 309 0.43 10.33 4.19
CA GLU A 309 1.16 10.55 5.44
C GLU A 309 2.03 9.33 5.81
N MET A 310 1.49 8.13 5.75
CA MET A 310 2.27 6.91 6.01
C MET A 310 3.41 6.73 5.01
N ASN A 311 3.17 7.04 3.74
CA ASN A 311 4.21 7.03 2.72
C ASN A 311 5.30 8.09 2.98
N LYS A 312 4.96 9.24 3.57
CA LYS A 312 5.93 10.27 3.98
C LYS A 312 6.82 9.78 5.12
N ASP A 313 6.23 9.10 6.11
CA ASP A 313 7.00 8.53 7.21
C ASP A 313 8.00 7.48 6.71
N ASP A 314 7.57 6.58 5.83
CA ASP A 314 8.45 5.58 5.23
C ASP A 314 9.56 6.23 4.37
N ARG A 315 9.24 7.30 3.64
CA ARG A 315 10.23 8.06 2.85
C ARG A 315 11.23 8.78 3.76
N SER A 316 10.78 9.32 4.89
CA SER A 316 11.66 9.90 5.90
C SER A 316 12.61 8.85 6.47
N LEU A 317 12.10 7.68 6.83
CA LEU A 317 12.92 6.55 7.29
C LEU A 317 14.01 6.19 6.27
N ILE A 318 13.67 6.12 4.99
CA ILE A 318 14.66 5.84 3.94
C ILE A 318 15.74 6.93 3.89
N LEU A 319 15.36 8.22 3.87
CA LEU A 319 16.32 9.30 3.82
C LEU A 319 17.23 9.32 5.06
N ASP A 320 16.68 9.03 6.24
CA ASP A 320 17.46 8.93 7.46
C ASP A 320 18.50 7.81 7.36
N VAL A 321 18.10 6.63 6.92
CA VAL A 321 19.04 5.51 6.73
C VAL A 321 20.11 5.85 5.69
N LEU A 322 19.70 6.43 4.55
CA LEU A 322 20.63 6.79 3.49
C LEU A 322 21.64 7.86 3.95
N ASN A 323 21.17 8.92 4.62
CA ASN A 323 22.01 10.04 4.99
C ASN A 323 22.87 9.79 6.24
N TYR A 324 22.39 9.00 7.20
CA TYR A 324 23.13 8.76 8.45
C TYR A 324 23.99 7.48 8.42
N HIS A 325 23.59 6.46 7.65
CA HIS A 325 24.29 5.16 7.65
C HIS A 325 24.94 4.83 6.31
N MET A 326 24.21 5.03 5.21
CA MET A 326 24.68 4.57 3.90
C MET A 326 25.84 5.40 3.34
N LYS A 327 25.94 6.68 3.68
CA LYS A 327 27.08 7.52 3.27
C LYS A 327 28.43 6.94 3.71
N ALA A 328 28.51 6.41 4.93
CA ALA A 328 29.74 5.78 5.41
C ALA A 328 30.09 4.52 4.61
N ILE A 329 29.09 3.73 4.23
CA ILE A 329 29.26 2.53 3.39
C ILE A 329 29.78 2.92 2.00
N PHE A 330 29.17 3.94 1.38
CA PHE A 330 29.64 4.47 0.08
C PHE A 330 31.07 4.99 0.15
N ALA A 331 31.43 5.68 1.22
CA ALA A 331 32.81 6.13 1.46
C ALA A 331 33.77 4.94 1.57
N ASN A 332 33.41 3.88 2.29
CA ASN A 332 34.19 2.66 2.39
C ASN A 332 34.35 1.93 1.06
N LEU A 333 33.36 2.04 0.18
CA LEU A 333 33.43 1.48 -1.19
C LEU A 333 34.22 2.36 -2.16
N GLY A 334 34.71 3.55 -1.71
CA GLY A 334 35.59 4.43 -2.49
C GLY A 334 34.88 5.61 -3.17
N PHE A 335 33.59 5.84 -2.87
CA PHE A 335 32.85 6.99 -3.39
C PHE A 335 33.02 8.22 -2.49
N LYS A 336 33.06 9.41 -3.09
CA LYS A 336 33.14 10.67 -2.33
C LYS A 336 31.77 11.10 -1.87
N THR A 337 31.52 11.03 -0.57
CA THR A 337 30.21 11.39 0.03
C THR A 337 30.23 12.66 0.86
N ASP A 338 31.40 13.32 0.96
CA ASP A 338 31.59 14.52 1.80
C ASP A 338 30.74 15.69 1.29
N GLY A 339 30.01 16.31 2.22
CA GLY A 339 29.13 17.45 1.91
C GLY A 339 27.92 17.13 1.02
N GLY A 340 27.70 15.85 0.71
CA GLY A 340 26.54 15.41 -0.07
C GLY A 340 25.39 14.86 0.79
N GLU A 341 24.23 14.83 0.20
CA GLU A 341 23.01 14.28 0.80
C GLU A 341 22.13 13.56 -0.23
N PHE A 342 21.44 12.52 0.23
CA PHE A 342 20.39 11.86 -0.56
C PHE A 342 19.10 12.65 -0.43
N VAL A 343 18.46 12.94 -1.56
CA VAL A 343 17.21 13.69 -1.63
C VAL A 343 16.26 13.05 -2.63
N TYR A 344 14.96 13.20 -2.44
CA TYR A 344 14.00 12.85 -3.49
C TYR A 344 14.06 13.87 -4.63
N ALA A 345 14.23 13.39 -5.86
CA ALA A 345 14.41 14.22 -7.06
C ALA A 345 13.14 15.03 -7.43
N ARG A 346 11.97 14.59 -6.98
CA ARG A 346 10.70 15.29 -7.21
C ARG A 346 10.13 15.75 -5.87
N LYS A 347 9.88 17.07 -5.77
CA LYS A 347 8.99 17.58 -4.74
C LYS A 347 7.61 16.94 -4.93
N GLU A 348 6.96 16.56 -3.84
CA GLU A 348 5.58 16.06 -3.90
C GLU A 348 4.72 17.06 -4.68
N LYS A 349 4.13 16.59 -5.77
CA LYS A 349 3.18 17.41 -6.51
C LYS A 349 1.92 17.48 -5.66
N THR A 350 1.59 18.64 -5.14
CA THR A 350 0.26 18.94 -4.63
C THR A 350 -0.75 18.63 -5.75
N HIS A 351 -1.91 18.12 -5.41
CA HIS A 351 -2.91 17.72 -6.42
C HIS A 351 -3.15 18.88 -7.42
N PRO A 352 -3.15 18.65 -8.74
CA PRO A 352 -3.24 19.73 -9.73
C PRO A 352 -4.39 20.72 -9.48
N THR A 353 -5.54 20.22 -9.03
CA THR A 353 -6.69 21.07 -8.66
C THR A 353 -6.43 21.97 -7.46
N GLN A 354 -5.78 21.46 -6.41
CA GLN A 354 -5.41 22.26 -5.23
C GLN A 354 -4.38 23.32 -5.57
N GLN A 355 -3.47 23.02 -6.47
CA GLN A 355 -2.45 23.97 -6.90
C GLN A 355 -3.06 25.09 -7.77
N VAL A 356 -3.97 24.74 -8.66
CA VAL A 356 -4.73 25.76 -9.43
C VAL A 356 -5.53 26.65 -8.48
N ASP A 357 -6.17 26.09 -7.45
CA ASP A 357 -6.89 26.87 -6.45
C ASP A 357 -5.95 27.79 -5.63
N ILE A 358 -4.76 27.31 -5.27
CA ILE A 358 -3.76 28.14 -4.60
C ILE A 358 -3.33 29.30 -5.50
N VAL A 359 -3.02 29.02 -6.76
CA VAL A 359 -2.60 30.03 -7.73
C VAL A 359 -3.72 31.06 -7.94
N LEU A 360 -4.97 30.63 -8.10
CA LEU A 360 -6.12 31.53 -8.22
C LEU A 360 -6.30 32.42 -6.99
N LYS A 361 -6.15 31.85 -5.79
CA LYS A 361 -6.19 32.60 -4.52
C LYS A 361 -5.04 33.59 -4.40
N LEU A 362 -3.82 33.19 -4.74
CA LEU A 362 -2.66 34.07 -4.73
C LEU A 362 -2.81 35.21 -5.73
N ASN A 363 -3.33 34.95 -6.92
CA ASN A 363 -3.60 35.96 -7.93
C ASN A 363 -4.73 36.92 -7.49
N SER A 364 -5.73 36.40 -6.77
CA SER A 364 -6.85 37.24 -6.25
C SER A 364 -6.40 38.24 -5.18
N ILE A 365 -5.32 37.95 -4.44
CA ILE A 365 -4.72 38.86 -3.45
C ILE A 365 -3.64 39.79 -4.07
N GLY A 366 -3.47 39.75 -5.40
CA GLY A 366 -2.57 40.63 -6.12
C GLY A 366 -1.10 40.22 -6.14
N LEU A 367 -0.76 38.98 -5.76
CA LEU A 367 0.60 38.45 -5.90
C LEU A 367 0.90 38.13 -7.36
N PRO A 368 1.92 38.79 -7.99
CA PRO A 368 2.30 38.47 -9.37
C PRO A 368 2.93 37.11 -9.47
N ILE A 369 2.32 36.24 -10.28
CA ILE A 369 2.85 34.91 -10.60
C ILE A 369 3.38 34.95 -12.03
N SER A 370 4.61 34.47 -12.27
CA SER A 370 5.17 34.48 -13.60
C SER A 370 4.47 33.47 -14.51
N ASP A 371 4.22 33.88 -15.76
CA ASP A 371 3.59 33.01 -16.75
C ASP A 371 4.45 31.76 -17.04
N ASP A 372 5.78 31.90 -17.02
CA ASP A 372 6.72 30.79 -17.18
C ASP A 372 6.52 29.71 -16.13
N TYR A 373 6.34 30.12 -14.87
CA TYR A 373 5.99 29.19 -13.77
C TYR A 373 4.67 28.47 -14.02
N MET A 374 3.67 29.17 -14.57
CA MET A 374 2.36 28.60 -14.86
C MET A 374 2.43 27.57 -16.00
N TYR A 375 3.24 27.81 -17.02
CA TYR A 375 3.46 26.84 -18.11
C TYR A 375 4.25 25.62 -17.63
N GLU A 376 5.34 25.81 -16.90
CA GLU A 376 6.13 24.72 -16.31
C GLU A 376 5.28 23.88 -15.36
N PHE A 377 4.48 24.56 -14.56
CA PHE A 377 3.58 23.95 -13.59
C PHE A 377 2.45 23.13 -14.23
N SER A 378 1.79 23.68 -15.26
CA SER A 378 0.70 22.99 -15.96
C SER A 378 1.17 21.83 -16.84
N GLY A 379 2.47 21.77 -17.15
CA GLY A 379 3.05 20.82 -18.10
C GLY A 379 2.63 21.08 -19.54
N ILE A 380 2.03 22.23 -19.83
CA ILE A 380 1.66 22.66 -21.17
C ILE A 380 2.85 23.44 -21.74
N PRO A 381 3.35 23.10 -22.93
CA PRO A 381 4.47 23.83 -23.54
C PRO A 381 4.04 25.29 -23.84
N LYS A 382 4.93 26.23 -23.53
CA LYS A 382 4.71 27.65 -23.86
C LYS A 382 4.69 27.81 -25.37
N PRO A 383 3.66 28.49 -25.94
CA PRO A 383 3.58 28.68 -27.38
C PRO A 383 4.75 29.53 -27.91
N ASP A 384 5.28 29.22 -29.08
CA ASP A 384 6.38 29.97 -29.70
C ASP A 384 6.01 31.43 -29.98
N ASN A 385 4.73 31.70 -30.26
CA ASN A 385 4.19 33.04 -30.50
C ASN A 385 3.55 33.68 -29.24
N TYR A 386 4.01 33.33 -28.05
CA TYR A 386 3.45 33.78 -26.77
C TYR A 386 3.27 35.30 -26.66
N ASN A 387 4.30 36.07 -27.06
CA ASN A 387 4.27 37.52 -26.99
C ASN A 387 3.19 38.16 -27.92
N GLU A 388 2.96 37.56 -29.09
CA GLU A 388 1.91 38.00 -30.03
C GLU A 388 0.50 37.72 -29.44
N LEU A 389 0.33 36.54 -28.80
CA LEU A 389 -0.93 36.15 -28.18
C LEU A 389 -1.28 37.07 -27.00
N ILE A 390 -0.29 37.46 -26.19
CA ILE A 390 -0.50 38.39 -25.08
C ILE A 390 -0.85 39.79 -25.62
N ALA A 391 -0.12 40.32 -26.58
CA ALA A 391 -0.40 41.61 -27.17
C ALA A 391 -1.84 41.67 -27.76
N LYS A 392 -2.24 40.60 -28.44
CA LYS A 392 -3.61 40.49 -28.97
C LYS A 392 -4.66 40.46 -27.86
N ARG A 393 -4.41 39.76 -26.78
CA ARG A 393 -5.31 39.65 -25.61
C ARG A 393 -5.42 40.98 -24.86
N GLU A 394 -4.35 41.74 -24.78
CA GLU A 394 -4.37 43.08 -24.20
C GLU A 394 -5.13 44.07 -25.08
N GLN A 395 -4.97 43.99 -26.39
CA GLN A 395 -5.75 44.79 -27.32
C GLN A 395 -7.26 44.50 -27.23
N GLU A 396 -7.63 43.22 -27.17
CA GLU A 396 -9.03 42.80 -26.97
C GLU A 396 -9.60 43.30 -25.64
N LYS A 397 -8.81 43.23 -24.55
CA LYS A 397 -9.22 43.79 -23.26
C LYS A 397 -9.37 45.29 -23.25
N GLN A 398 -8.50 46.03 -23.96
CA GLN A 398 -8.60 47.47 -24.10
C GLN A 398 -9.82 47.88 -24.96
N ALA A 399 -10.07 47.16 -26.06
CA ALA A 399 -11.25 47.37 -26.88
C ALA A 399 -12.56 47.11 -26.11
N MET A 400 -12.58 46.07 -25.27
CA MET A 400 -13.73 45.73 -24.44
C MET A 400 -13.96 46.77 -23.33
N ARG A 401 -12.89 47.34 -22.74
CA ARG A 401 -12.99 48.44 -21.77
C ARG A 401 -13.52 49.74 -22.43
N GLN A 402 -13.04 50.08 -23.61
CA GLN A 402 -13.55 51.24 -24.38
C GLN A 402 -15.01 51.08 -24.77
N GLN A 403 -15.48 49.87 -25.09
CA GLN A 403 -16.90 49.61 -25.34
C GLN A 403 -17.76 49.73 -24.09
N LEU A 404 -17.23 49.35 -22.90
CA LEU A 404 -17.93 49.52 -21.64
C LEU A 404 -17.96 50.98 -21.16
N GLU A 405 -16.92 51.75 -21.41
CA GLU A 405 -16.85 53.18 -21.07
C GLU A 405 -17.67 54.04 -22.07
N GLY A 406 -17.83 53.60 -23.32
CA GLY A 406 -18.66 54.28 -24.31
C GLY A 406 -20.17 54.07 -24.18
N SER A 407 -20.64 53.18 -23.30
CA SER A 407 -22.04 52.90 -23.00
C SER A 407 -22.48 53.37 -21.61
N GLY A 408 -21.70 54.24 -20.95
CA GLY A 408 -21.96 54.72 -19.60
C GLY A 408 -22.55 56.12 -19.53
N ASP A 409 -23.86 56.23 -19.64
CA ASP A 409 -24.61 57.29 -19.04
C ASP A 409 -25.73 56.63 -18.20
N VAL A 410 -25.39 56.20 -17.01
CA VAL A 410 -26.34 55.97 -15.91
C VAL A 410 -25.69 56.50 -14.65
N GLN A 411 -26.19 57.66 -14.24
CA GLN A 411 -25.92 58.27 -12.95
C GLN A 411 -26.17 57.26 -11.82
N VAL A 412 -25.19 57.03 -11.01
CA VAL A 412 -25.35 56.38 -9.70
C VAL A 412 -25.43 57.48 -8.67
N GLU A 413 -26.67 57.76 -8.18
CA GLU A 413 -26.83 58.44 -6.94
C GLU A 413 -26.26 57.67 -5.77
N GLU A 414 -25.27 58.26 -5.12
CA GLU A 414 -24.85 57.90 -3.76
C GLU A 414 -26.01 58.20 -2.79
N SER A 415 -26.50 57.19 -2.13
CA SER A 415 -27.25 57.36 -0.89
C SER A 415 -26.56 56.57 0.20
N GLU A 416 -25.78 57.30 0.99
CA GLU A 416 -25.49 56.95 2.38
C GLU A 416 -26.82 56.93 3.14
N GLN A 417 -27.09 55.86 3.86
CA GLN A 417 -27.81 55.92 5.13
C GLN A 417 -27.59 54.71 6.00
N ASP A 418 -27.18 55.06 7.18
CA ASP A 418 -27.00 54.28 8.38
C ASP A 418 -28.26 53.56 8.85
N ASP A 419 -28.01 52.45 9.58
CA ASP A 419 -28.49 52.17 10.93
C ASP A 419 -29.77 51.35 11.18
N GLU A 420 -29.55 50.45 12.11
CA GLU A 420 -30.42 49.93 13.17
C GLU A 420 -31.78 49.25 12.89
N GLY A 421 -31.70 47.97 13.21
CA GLY A 421 -32.59 47.35 14.20
C GLY A 421 -34.09 47.33 13.96
N LYS A 422 -34.66 46.18 13.76
CA LYS A 422 -35.72 45.56 14.55
C LYS A 422 -36.45 44.42 13.85
N LYS A 423 -36.65 43.40 14.64
CA LYS A 423 -37.58 42.29 14.41
C LYS A 423 -38.99 42.76 14.07
N LYS A 424 -39.67 42.08 13.16
CA LYS A 424 -40.99 41.46 13.40
C LYS A 424 -41.52 40.72 12.18
N ASP A 425 -42.19 39.61 12.51
CA ASP A 425 -43.03 38.76 11.67
C ASP A 425 -44.06 39.52 10.81
N ASP A 426 -44.36 39.07 9.62
CA ASP A 426 -45.64 38.47 9.28
C ASP A 426 -45.79 38.11 7.79
N LYS A 427 -46.62 37.15 7.54
CA LYS A 427 -47.11 36.44 6.37
C LYS A 427 -47.50 37.29 5.14
N THR A 428 -47.35 36.74 3.98
CA THR A 428 -48.30 36.34 2.95
C THR A 428 -47.92 36.70 1.52
N LYS A 429 -47.95 35.67 0.69
CA LYS A 429 -48.37 35.59 -0.74
C LYS A 429 -47.63 36.37 -1.85
N GLY A 430 -47.06 35.55 -2.76
CA GLY A 430 -47.40 35.80 -4.16
C GLY A 430 -46.23 36.06 -5.12
N ASN A 431 -45.92 35.05 -5.92
CA ASN A 431 -45.51 35.08 -7.31
C ASN A 431 -44.17 35.67 -7.78
N ASN A 432 -43.45 34.74 -8.39
CA ASN A 432 -42.41 34.87 -9.42
C ASN A 432 -41.05 35.47 -9.04
N PRO A 433 -40.00 34.65 -9.20
CA PRO A 433 -38.63 35.13 -9.08
C PRO A 433 -38.18 35.86 -10.35
N PRO A 434 -37.43 36.93 -10.22
CA PRO A 434 -36.79 37.57 -11.36
C PRO A 434 -35.64 36.71 -11.88
N LYS A 435 -35.54 36.59 -13.20
CA LYS A 435 -34.45 35.98 -13.91
C LYS A 435 -33.13 36.72 -13.60
N GLY A 436 -32.45 36.30 -12.56
CA GLY A 436 -31.08 36.72 -12.27
C GLY A 436 -30.10 35.94 -13.13
N ASN A 437 -29.54 36.60 -14.13
CA ASN A 437 -28.40 36.10 -14.88
C ASN A 437 -27.15 36.13 -13.98
N THR A 438 -26.97 35.16 -13.12
CA THR A 438 -25.79 35.07 -12.26
C THR A 438 -24.55 34.82 -13.11
N LEU A 439 -23.42 35.39 -12.70
CA LEU A 439 -22.11 35.29 -13.32
C LEU A 439 -21.74 33.81 -13.64
N LYS A 440 -22.25 32.89 -12.83
CA LYS A 440 -22.12 31.43 -12.96
C LYS A 440 -22.79 30.89 -14.23
N ASN A 441 -23.94 31.41 -14.64
CA ASN A 441 -24.64 31.01 -15.87
C ASN A 441 -23.97 31.60 -17.11
N ARG A 442 -23.37 32.79 -17.02
CA ARG A 442 -22.59 33.41 -18.11
C ARG A 442 -21.30 32.66 -18.37
N LEU A 443 -20.61 32.18 -17.33
CA LEU A 443 -19.41 31.34 -17.48
C LEU A 443 -19.74 29.99 -18.09
N ARG A 444 -20.86 29.38 -17.72
CA ARG A 444 -21.28 28.09 -18.28
C ARG A 444 -21.67 28.17 -19.77
N SER A 445 -22.29 29.25 -20.21
CA SER A 445 -22.60 29.44 -21.65
C SER A 445 -21.33 29.66 -22.47
N PHE A 446 -20.31 30.27 -21.90
CA PHE A 446 -19.01 30.46 -22.55
C PHE A 446 -18.26 29.11 -22.79
N PHE A 447 -18.45 28.14 -21.89
CA PHE A 447 -17.84 26.83 -22.02
C PHE A 447 -18.76 25.75 -22.64
N GLY A 448 -19.91 26.14 -23.19
CA GLY A 448 -20.83 25.20 -23.86
C GLY A 448 -21.46 24.14 -22.95
N LEU A 449 -21.54 24.38 -21.64
CA LEU A 449 -22.09 23.46 -20.66
C LEU A 449 -23.58 23.71 -20.45
N ALA A 450 -24.41 22.67 -20.52
CA ALA A 450 -25.84 22.74 -20.33
C ALA A 450 -26.25 23.27 -18.94
N PRO A 451 -27.39 24.00 -18.81
CA PRO A 451 -27.87 24.50 -17.54
C PRO A 451 -28.26 23.33 -16.60
N THR A 452 -27.91 23.45 -15.31
CA THR A 452 -28.34 22.50 -14.29
C THR A 452 -29.83 22.60 -14.06
N SER A 453 -30.58 21.57 -14.40
CA SER A 453 -31.96 21.38 -13.92
C SER A 453 -31.91 21.02 -12.43
N THR A 454 -32.61 21.84 -11.63
CA THR A 454 -32.85 21.53 -10.21
C THR A 454 -33.82 20.37 -10.15
N ILE A 455 -33.37 19.21 -9.74
CA ILE A 455 -34.23 18.08 -9.41
C ILE A 455 -34.84 18.39 -8.05
N VAL A 456 -36.12 18.70 -8.03
CA VAL A 456 -36.92 18.74 -6.80
C VAL A 456 -37.22 17.29 -6.43
N LEU A 457 -36.59 16.81 -5.37
CA LEU A 457 -36.97 15.56 -4.72
C LEU A 457 -38.28 15.84 -3.96
N GLY A 458 -39.38 15.31 -4.49
CA GLY A 458 -40.63 15.19 -3.78
C GLY A 458 -40.45 14.19 -2.64
N ALA A 459 -40.75 14.61 -1.43
CA ALA A 459 -40.98 13.73 -0.29
C ALA A 459 -42.35 13.10 -0.46
N ASP A 460 -42.43 11.79 -0.62
CA ASP A 460 -43.61 11.02 -0.31
C ASP A 460 -43.26 10.06 0.83
N ASN A 461 -43.90 10.35 1.97
CA ASN A 461 -44.19 9.38 3.02
C ASN A 461 -45.19 8.37 2.44
N ASP A 462 -44.95 7.08 2.71
CA ASP A 462 -45.93 6.16 3.31
C ASP A 462 -45.49 4.70 3.16
N PHE A 463 -45.55 4.01 4.29
CA PHE A 463 -45.41 2.58 4.63
C PHE A 463 -43.99 2.04 4.85
#